data_f761c03277c6ccca68ae501a1a7e4922
#
_entry.id   f761c03277c6ccca68ae501a1a7e4922
#
_cell.length_a   1.000
_cell.length_b   1.000
_cell.length_c   1.000
_cell.angle_alpha   90.00
_cell.angle_beta   90.00
_cell.angle_gamma   90.00
#
_symmetry.space_group_name_H-M   'P 1'
#
loop_
_entity.id
_entity.type
_entity.pdbx_description
1 polymer ?
#
loop_
_entity_poly.entity_id
_entity_poly.type
_entity_poly.pdbx_seq_one_letter_code
_entity_poly.pdbx_strand_id
1 'polypeptide(L)'
;MKMEKKNLDWGNLGFGYMTTDYRYVANYKDGRWDDGALVTDPTVTLNECAGVFQYSQSCFEGLKAYTTEDGHIVCFRPDLNASRMKDSCERLEMPVFPEERFVDAVEQVVKANAAWVPPFGSGATLYIRPYMIATNAVIGVKPADEYQFRILVTPVGPYFKGGAKPITIRVSDFDRAAPHGTGHIKAGLNYAMSLHAIVDAHAQGYAENMYLDPATRTYVEETGGANFIFITKDGTFVTPKSDSILPSITRRSLMVVAEKYLHMPVEHRPVKFSEVPDFAECGLCGTAAVISPIGKVVDHGKEICFPSGMEEMGPYTKKLRETLTGIQMGEIEGPEGWVHKIM
;
A
#
# COMPACT_ATOMS: atom_id res chain seq x y z
N MET A 1 -24.01 -3.21 22.98
CA MET A 1 -24.40 -4.45 22.24
C MET A 1 -23.21 -4.87 21.40
N LYS A 2 -22.67 -6.09 21.55
CA LYS A 2 -21.64 -6.58 20.62
C LYS A 2 -22.26 -6.64 19.23
N MET A 3 -21.63 -5.97 18.28
CA MET A 3 -22.04 -5.99 16.88
C MET A 3 -21.86 -7.41 16.32
N GLU A 4 -22.90 -7.97 15.71
CA GLU A 4 -22.82 -9.28 15.08
C GLU A 4 -21.99 -9.18 13.81
N LYS A 5 -20.93 -9.99 13.73
CA LYS A 5 -20.04 -10.03 12.55
C LYS A 5 -20.66 -10.92 11.47
N LYS A 6 -20.32 -10.68 10.22
CA LYS A 6 -20.71 -11.57 9.10
C LYS A 6 -20.16 -12.98 9.36
N ASN A 7 -20.95 -13.99 9.00
CA ASN A 7 -20.54 -15.39 9.12
C ASN A 7 -19.59 -15.76 7.96
N LEU A 8 -18.27 -15.54 8.16
CA LEU A 8 -17.22 -15.82 7.18
C LEU A 8 -16.12 -16.65 7.85
N ASP A 9 -15.46 -17.48 7.05
CA ASP A 9 -14.21 -18.14 7.45
C ASP A 9 -13.04 -17.16 7.33
N TRP A 10 -12.91 -16.30 8.36
CA TRP A 10 -11.96 -15.18 8.37
C TRP A 10 -10.50 -15.61 8.16
N GLY A 11 -10.12 -16.74 8.71
CA GLY A 11 -8.75 -17.27 8.62
C GLY A 11 -8.38 -17.77 7.22
N ASN A 12 -9.36 -18.11 6.40
CA ASN A 12 -9.17 -18.65 5.06
C ASN A 12 -9.49 -17.66 3.93
N LEU A 13 -9.83 -16.41 4.25
CA LEU A 13 -10.02 -15.39 3.24
C LEU A 13 -8.73 -15.20 2.42
N GLY A 14 -8.89 -14.97 1.11
CA GLY A 14 -7.83 -14.51 0.21
C GLY A 14 -7.74 -12.98 0.19
N PHE A 15 -7.00 -12.47 -0.79
CA PHE A 15 -6.96 -11.03 -1.12
C PHE A 15 -7.87 -10.71 -2.31
N GLY A 16 -9.03 -11.39 -2.40
CA GLY A 16 -10.02 -11.20 -3.45
C GLY A 16 -11.10 -10.20 -3.03
N TYR A 17 -11.72 -9.56 -4.03
CA TYR A 17 -12.84 -8.67 -3.80
C TYR A 17 -14.09 -9.42 -3.36
N MET A 18 -14.71 -8.95 -2.28
CA MET A 18 -16.04 -9.34 -1.83
C MET A 18 -16.93 -8.09 -1.78
N THR A 19 -18.14 -8.17 -2.31
CA THR A 19 -19.10 -7.08 -2.24
C THR A 19 -19.58 -6.93 -0.80
N THR A 20 -19.37 -5.75 -0.22
CA THR A 20 -19.85 -5.35 1.10
C THR A 20 -21.14 -4.52 1.00
N ASP A 21 -21.76 -4.17 2.13
CA ASP A 21 -23.10 -3.55 2.15
C ASP A 21 -23.06 -2.11 1.62
N TYR A 22 -22.04 -1.32 1.95
CA TYR A 22 -21.97 0.10 1.60
C TYR A 22 -20.62 0.50 0.99
N ARG A 23 -20.66 1.56 0.17
CA ARG A 23 -19.52 2.33 -0.33
C ARG A 23 -19.81 3.81 -0.20
N TYR A 24 -18.75 4.64 -0.16
CA TYR A 24 -18.89 6.09 -0.15
C TYR A 24 -18.67 6.62 -1.56
N VAL A 25 -19.46 7.62 -1.97
CA VAL A 25 -19.36 8.30 -3.27
C VAL A 25 -19.52 9.79 -3.09
N ALA A 26 -18.60 10.59 -3.63
CA ALA A 26 -18.73 12.02 -3.79
C ALA A 26 -18.42 12.40 -5.25
N ASN A 27 -19.14 13.39 -5.79
CA ASN A 27 -19.00 13.85 -7.16
C ASN A 27 -18.40 15.27 -7.18
N TYR A 28 -17.50 15.49 -8.12
CA TYR A 28 -16.98 16.82 -8.45
C TYR A 28 -17.56 17.29 -9.77
N LYS A 29 -18.21 18.41 -9.72
CA LYS A 29 -18.83 19.04 -10.89
C LYS A 29 -18.96 20.56 -10.67
N ASP A 30 -18.86 21.31 -11.75
CA ASP A 30 -18.98 22.78 -11.72
C ASP A 30 -18.05 23.43 -10.68
N GLY A 31 -16.80 22.91 -10.59
CA GLY A 31 -15.75 23.43 -9.73
C GLY A 31 -15.88 23.09 -8.23
N ARG A 32 -16.76 22.19 -7.83
CA ARG A 32 -16.99 21.83 -6.42
C ARG A 32 -17.35 20.37 -6.20
N TRP A 33 -17.02 19.88 -5.03
CA TRP A 33 -17.48 18.59 -4.51
C TRP A 33 -18.91 18.73 -3.94
N ASP A 34 -19.75 17.72 -4.18
CA ASP A 34 -20.99 17.53 -3.43
C ASP A 34 -20.70 17.05 -1.99
N ASP A 35 -21.74 16.87 -1.16
CA ASP A 35 -21.57 16.42 0.24
C ASP A 35 -21.11 14.98 0.35
N GLY A 36 -21.28 14.17 -0.72
CA GLY A 36 -21.03 12.74 -0.71
C GLY A 36 -22.08 11.95 0.06
N ALA A 37 -22.13 10.65 -0.19
CA ALA A 37 -23.09 9.77 0.46
C ALA A 37 -22.63 8.32 0.50
N LEU A 38 -23.16 7.56 1.46
CA LEU A 38 -23.11 6.09 1.47
C LEU A 38 -24.14 5.55 0.49
N VAL A 39 -23.71 4.67 -0.41
CA VAL A 39 -24.57 4.00 -1.39
C VAL A 39 -24.35 2.48 -1.35
N THR A 40 -25.34 1.71 -1.84
CA THR A 40 -25.28 0.24 -1.84
C THR A 40 -24.90 -0.35 -3.19
N ASP A 41 -25.10 0.40 -4.30
CA ASP A 41 -24.77 -0.07 -5.64
C ASP A 41 -23.25 -0.11 -5.86
N PRO A 42 -22.66 -1.28 -6.17
CA PRO A 42 -21.24 -1.42 -6.46
C PRO A 42 -20.86 -0.99 -7.88
N THR A 43 -21.82 -0.71 -8.74
CA THR A 43 -21.56 -0.42 -10.15
C THR A 43 -21.15 1.04 -10.37
N VAL A 44 -20.40 1.25 -11.46
CA VAL A 44 -20.05 2.58 -11.96
C VAL A 44 -20.41 2.61 -13.44
N THR A 45 -21.36 3.47 -13.81
CA THR A 45 -21.74 3.67 -15.20
C THR A 45 -21.09 4.94 -15.72
N LEU A 46 -20.30 4.83 -16.77
CA LEU A 46 -19.56 5.93 -17.39
C LEU A 46 -19.76 5.94 -18.90
N ASN A 47 -19.56 7.10 -19.52
CA ASN A 47 -19.46 7.21 -20.96
C ASN A 47 -18.18 6.49 -21.44
N GLU A 48 -18.20 5.86 -22.62
CA GLU A 48 -17.03 5.18 -23.21
C GLU A 48 -15.81 6.11 -23.39
N CYS A 49 -16.04 7.42 -23.54
CA CYS A 49 -15.01 8.44 -23.65
C CYS A 49 -14.60 9.04 -22.29
N ALA A 50 -15.01 8.46 -21.16
CA ALA A 50 -14.59 8.98 -19.86
C ALA A 50 -13.07 9.05 -19.73
N GLY A 51 -12.54 10.13 -19.14
CA GLY A 51 -11.10 10.40 -19.03
C GLY A 51 -10.32 9.27 -18.36
N VAL A 52 -10.96 8.53 -17.45
CA VAL A 52 -10.36 7.34 -16.82
C VAL A 52 -10.08 6.23 -17.84
N PHE A 53 -10.95 6.02 -18.83
CA PHE A 53 -10.76 4.98 -19.86
C PHE A 53 -9.75 5.41 -20.93
N GLN A 54 -9.82 6.67 -21.36
CA GLN A 54 -9.00 7.15 -22.47
C GLN A 54 -7.57 7.47 -22.06
N TYR A 55 -7.38 8.07 -20.88
CA TYR A 55 -6.08 8.63 -20.44
C TYR A 55 -5.65 8.14 -19.06
N SER A 56 -6.28 7.11 -18.51
CA SER A 56 -5.97 6.56 -17.18
C SER A 56 -5.94 7.63 -16.08
N GLN A 57 -6.74 8.70 -16.22
CA GLN A 57 -6.77 9.79 -15.24
C GLN A 57 -7.50 9.31 -13.98
N SER A 58 -6.72 8.65 -13.11
CA SER A 58 -7.17 8.04 -11.86
C SER A 58 -6.03 7.89 -10.87
N CYS A 59 -6.35 7.97 -9.59
CA CYS A 59 -5.44 7.62 -8.50
C CYS A 59 -6.20 6.84 -7.41
N PHE A 60 -5.47 6.18 -6.53
CA PHE A 60 -6.09 5.35 -5.50
C PHE A 60 -5.26 5.31 -4.23
N GLU A 61 -5.88 4.86 -3.16
CA GLU A 61 -5.23 4.61 -1.89
C GLU A 61 -5.54 3.20 -1.36
N GLY A 62 -4.80 2.79 -0.36
CA GLY A 62 -5.02 1.52 0.31
C GLY A 62 -4.62 1.62 1.77
N LEU A 63 -5.58 1.36 2.66
CA LEU A 63 -5.40 1.31 4.10
C LEU A 63 -6.26 0.19 4.69
N LYS A 64 -6.16 -0.04 5.98
CA LYS A 64 -6.86 -1.13 6.65
C LYS A 64 -7.54 -0.67 7.92
N ALA A 65 -8.69 -1.28 8.23
CA ALA A 65 -9.29 -1.22 9.55
C ALA A 65 -9.09 -2.54 10.28
N TYR A 66 -8.88 -2.44 11.59
CA TYR A 66 -8.57 -3.54 12.49
C TYR A 66 -9.57 -3.56 13.65
N THR A 67 -9.87 -4.74 14.19
CA THR A 67 -10.52 -4.87 15.49
C THR A 67 -9.44 -5.06 16.54
N THR A 68 -9.42 -4.23 17.56
CA THR A 68 -8.50 -4.34 18.71
C THR A 68 -8.99 -5.39 19.71
N GLU A 69 -8.17 -5.79 20.69
CA GLU A 69 -8.52 -6.79 21.70
C GLU A 69 -9.75 -6.40 22.52
N ASP A 70 -9.87 -5.12 22.87
CA ASP A 70 -11.02 -4.54 23.58
C ASP A 70 -12.27 -4.32 22.71
N GLY A 71 -12.19 -4.67 21.41
CA GLY A 71 -13.31 -4.70 20.48
C GLY A 71 -13.55 -3.37 19.74
N HIS A 72 -12.69 -2.38 19.89
CA HIS A 72 -12.74 -1.17 19.08
C HIS A 72 -12.36 -1.44 17.62
N ILE A 73 -12.88 -0.62 16.72
CA ILE A 73 -12.44 -0.58 15.32
C ILE A 73 -11.55 0.64 15.13
N VAL A 74 -10.35 0.38 14.63
CA VAL A 74 -9.32 1.41 14.42
C VAL A 74 -8.80 1.37 12.98
N CYS A 75 -8.22 2.49 12.54
CA CYS A 75 -7.52 2.63 11.26
C CYS A 75 -6.13 3.22 11.52
N PHE A 76 -5.15 2.82 10.72
CA PHE A 76 -3.77 3.26 10.90
C PHE A 76 -3.41 4.40 9.95
N ARG A 77 -3.14 5.60 10.50
CA ARG A 77 -2.65 6.81 9.82
C ARG A 77 -3.44 7.19 8.56
N PRO A 78 -4.78 7.29 8.60
CA PRO A 78 -5.59 7.65 7.44
C PRO A 78 -5.30 9.07 6.93
N ASP A 79 -4.80 9.97 7.79
CA ASP A 79 -4.30 11.31 7.48
C ASP A 79 -3.22 11.29 6.40
N LEU A 80 -2.27 10.36 6.51
CA LEU A 80 -1.20 10.23 5.51
C LEU A 80 -1.69 9.64 4.18
N ASN A 81 -2.75 8.84 4.19
CA ASN A 81 -3.38 8.39 2.95
C ASN A 81 -4.11 9.57 2.28
N ALA A 82 -4.79 10.42 3.05
CA ALA A 82 -5.43 11.63 2.56
C ALA A 82 -4.41 12.57 1.90
N SER A 83 -3.32 12.88 2.60
CA SER A 83 -2.24 13.73 2.10
C SER A 83 -1.60 13.17 0.83
N ARG A 84 -1.31 11.85 0.78
CA ARG A 84 -0.72 11.23 -0.42
C ARG A 84 -1.69 11.16 -1.60
N MET A 85 -3.00 11.02 -1.35
CA MET A 85 -4.00 11.13 -2.42
C MET A 85 -4.04 12.54 -2.98
N LYS A 86 -3.92 13.57 -2.14
CA LYS A 86 -3.77 14.97 -2.58
C LYS A 86 -2.58 15.12 -3.52
N ASP A 87 -1.38 14.66 -3.13
CA ASP A 87 -0.17 14.71 -3.97
C ASP A 87 -0.41 14.01 -5.33
N SER A 88 -1.12 12.87 -5.31
CA SER A 88 -1.44 12.14 -6.54
C SER A 88 -2.43 12.90 -7.43
N CYS A 89 -3.45 13.54 -6.84
CA CYS A 89 -4.41 14.36 -7.57
C CYS A 89 -3.73 15.59 -8.20
N GLU A 90 -2.93 16.32 -7.43
CA GLU A 90 -2.22 17.51 -7.91
C GLU A 90 -1.30 17.16 -9.10
N ARG A 91 -0.55 16.05 -9.01
CA ARG A 91 0.34 15.60 -10.10
C ARG A 91 -0.40 15.19 -11.37
N LEU A 92 -1.65 14.74 -11.27
CA LEU A 92 -2.49 14.31 -12.38
C LEU A 92 -3.49 15.37 -12.84
N GLU A 93 -3.36 16.61 -12.37
CA GLU A 93 -4.30 17.72 -12.68
C GLU A 93 -5.75 17.34 -12.34
N MET A 94 -5.96 16.65 -11.22
CA MET A 94 -7.28 16.27 -10.69
C MET A 94 -7.64 17.16 -9.50
N PRO A 95 -8.94 17.43 -9.26
CA PRO A 95 -9.35 18.20 -8.09
C PRO A 95 -8.99 17.47 -6.80
N VAL A 96 -8.43 18.18 -5.83
CA VAL A 96 -8.15 17.62 -4.52
C VAL A 96 -9.45 17.34 -3.76
N PHE A 97 -9.62 16.11 -3.27
CA PHE A 97 -10.65 15.83 -2.27
C PHE A 97 -10.11 16.26 -0.90
N PRO A 98 -10.84 17.11 -0.11
CA PRO A 98 -10.32 17.65 1.13
C PRO A 98 -9.87 16.56 2.12
N GLU A 99 -8.68 16.71 2.72
CA GLU A 99 -8.07 15.68 3.56
C GLU A 99 -8.94 15.32 4.78
N GLU A 100 -9.57 16.29 5.42
CA GLU A 100 -10.49 16.05 6.54
C GLU A 100 -11.72 15.24 6.10
N ARG A 101 -12.29 15.57 4.92
CA ARG A 101 -13.41 14.83 4.34
C ARG A 101 -13.02 13.42 3.92
N PHE A 102 -11.77 13.21 3.52
CA PHE A 102 -11.27 11.87 3.21
C PHE A 102 -11.29 10.98 4.47
N VAL A 103 -10.79 11.48 5.59
CA VAL A 103 -10.78 10.74 6.86
C VAL A 103 -12.20 10.48 7.34
N ASP A 104 -13.08 11.48 7.29
CA ASP A 104 -14.49 11.33 7.63
C ASP A 104 -15.21 10.30 6.74
N ALA A 105 -14.97 10.31 5.42
CA ALA A 105 -15.52 9.32 4.50
C ALA A 105 -15.03 7.89 4.78
N VAL A 106 -13.75 7.72 5.19
CA VAL A 106 -13.21 6.44 5.66
C VAL A 106 -13.96 5.97 6.92
N GLU A 107 -14.16 6.86 7.89
CA GLU A 107 -14.94 6.53 9.08
C GLU A 107 -16.38 6.10 8.73
N GLN A 108 -17.08 6.89 7.92
CA GLN A 108 -18.45 6.60 7.53
C GLN A 108 -18.59 5.22 6.88
N VAL A 109 -17.73 4.90 5.90
CA VAL A 109 -17.82 3.63 5.19
C VAL A 109 -17.45 2.45 6.06
N VAL A 110 -16.48 2.60 6.98
CA VAL A 110 -16.11 1.53 7.93
C VAL A 110 -17.21 1.32 8.96
N LYS A 111 -17.77 2.39 9.55
CA LYS A 111 -18.92 2.31 10.47
C LYS A 111 -20.12 1.61 9.83
N ALA A 112 -20.46 1.97 8.59
CA ALA A 112 -21.58 1.35 7.86
C ALA A 112 -21.34 -0.14 7.53
N ASN A 113 -20.08 -0.56 7.40
CA ASN A 113 -19.66 -1.94 7.14
C ASN A 113 -19.03 -2.62 8.36
N ALA A 114 -19.31 -2.18 9.57
CA ALA A 114 -18.62 -2.68 10.77
C ALA A 114 -18.81 -4.20 11.01
N ALA A 115 -19.92 -4.78 10.52
CA ALA A 115 -20.12 -6.23 10.52
C ALA A 115 -19.12 -7.00 9.63
N TRP A 116 -18.51 -6.33 8.66
CA TRP A 116 -17.50 -6.86 7.74
C TRP A 116 -16.07 -6.70 8.25
N VAL A 117 -15.84 -5.94 9.32
CA VAL A 117 -14.51 -5.82 9.93
C VAL A 117 -14.21 -7.13 10.65
N PRO A 118 -13.13 -7.85 10.30
CA PRO A 118 -12.80 -9.14 10.90
C PRO A 118 -12.63 -9.04 12.43
N PRO A 119 -12.96 -10.08 13.18
CA PRO A 119 -12.75 -10.09 14.64
C PRO A 119 -11.25 -10.11 14.98
N PHE A 120 -10.92 -9.59 16.17
CA PHE A 120 -9.57 -9.67 16.72
C PHE A 120 -9.07 -11.12 16.76
N GLY A 121 -7.80 -11.34 16.51
CA GLY A 121 -7.17 -12.66 16.53
C GLY A 121 -7.41 -13.53 15.29
N SER A 122 -8.27 -13.10 14.36
CA SER A 122 -8.51 -13.85 13.10
C SER A 122 -7.36 -13.77 12.09
N GLY A 123 -6.44 -12.82 12.26
CA GLY A 123 -5.38 -12.50 11.29
C GLY A 123 -5.89 -11.77 10.04
N ALA A 124 -7.21 -11.68 9.83
CA ALA A 124 -7.83 -10.96 8.75
C ALA A 124 -8.04 -9.48 9.09
N THR A 125 -8.22 -8.64 8.08
CA THR A 125 -8.43 -7.19 8.21
C THR A 125 -9.46 -6.70 7.21
N LEU A 126 -10.07 -5.53 7.45
CA LEU A 126 -10.88 -4.88 6.43
C LEU A 126 -9.97 -3.98 5.58
N TYR A 127 -9.80 -4.34 4.31
CA TYR A 127 -9.09 -3.51 3.35
C TYR A 127 -10.00 -2.40 2.85
N ILE A 128 -9.47 -1.18 2.82
CA ILE A 128 -10.18 0.04 2.40
C ILE A 128 -9.49 0.56 1.15
N ARG A 129 -10.26 0.78 0.08
CA ARG A 129 -9.79 1.26 -1.22
C ARG A 129 -10.46 2.59 -1.59
N PRO A 130 -9.92 3.73 -1.14
CA PRO A 130 -10.27 5.02 -1.72
C PRO A 130 -9.71 5.11 -3.15
N TYR A 131 -10.45 5.72 -4.06
CA TYR A 131 -9.98 5.99 -5.42
C TYR A 131 -10.72 7.17 -6.03
N MET A 132 -10.08 7.82 -6.98
CA MET A 132 -10.64 8.92 -7.74
C MET A 132 -10.51 8.64 -9.23
N ILE A 133 -11.56 8.94 -10.00
CA ILE A 133 -11.64 8.73 -11.44
C ILE A 133 -12.22 9.94 -12.15
N ALA A 134 -11.70 10.25 -13.33
CA ALA A 134 -12.29 11.20 -14.26
C ALA A 134 -13.50 10.59 -14.98
N THR A 135 -14.65 11.25 -14.94
CA THR A 135 -15.94 10.65 -15.32
C THR A 135 -16.59 11.21 -16.57
N ASN A 136 -16.33 12.49 -16.93
CA ASN A 136 -16.92 13.05 -18.14
C ASN A 136 -16.20 12.59 -19.42
N ALA A 137 -16.91 12.69 -20.53
CA ALA A 137 -16.39 12.36 -21.85
C ALA A 137 -15.30 13.34 -22.31
N VAL A 138 -14.13 12.82 -22.70
CA VAL A 138 -12.96 13.60 -23.16
C VAL A 138 -12.28 12.86 -24.32
N ILE A 139 -12.13 13.49 -25.47
CA ILE A 139 -11.37 12.95 -26.61
C ILE A 139 -10.00 13.62 -26.73
N GLY A 140 -9.92 14.94 -26.57
CA GLY A 140 -8.65 15.65 -26.55
C GLY A 140 -7.90 15.39 -25.24
N VAL A 141 -6.55 15.33 -25.29
CA VAL A 141 -5.71 15.16 -24.09
C VAL A 141 -5.77 16.43 -23.26
N LYS A 142 -6.57 16.42 -22.22
CA LYS A 142 -6.75 17.49 -21.24
C LYS A 142 -7.26 16.90 -19.93
N PRO A 143 -7.13 17.62 -18.79
CA PRO A 143 -7.82 17.24 -17.56
C PRO A 143 -9.35 17.16 -17.78
N ALA A 144 -10.00 16.24 -17.13
CA ALA A 144 -11.46 16.17 -17.13
C ALA A 144 -12.08 17.33 -16.34
N ASP A 145 -13.38 17.53 -16.52
CA ASP A 145 -14.14 18.59 -15.82
C ASP A 145 -15.00 17.99 -14.67
N GLU A 146 -15.26 16.67 -14.71
CA GLU A 146 -16.04 15.96 -13.69
C GLU A 146 -15.28 14.74 -13.18
N TYR A 147 -15.40 14.48 -11.86
CA TYR A 147 -14.71 13.37 -11.18
C TYR A 147 -15.62 12.72 -10.15
N GLN A 148 -15.29 11.47 -9.80
CA GLN A 148 -15.85 10.82 -8.62
C GLN A 148 -14.73 10.41 -7.67
N PHE A 149 -14.90 10.72 -6.39
CA PHE A 149 -14.19 10.10 -5.28
C PHE A 149 -15.05 8.98 -4.71
N ARG A 150 -14.47 7.78 -4.56
CA ARG A 150 -15.18 6.61 -4.08
C ARG A 150 -14.34 5.86 -3.07
N ILE A 151 -15.01 5.21 -2.12
CA ILE A 151 -14.37 4.27 -1.20
C ILE A 151 -15.15 2.97 -1.22
N LEU A 152 -14.50 1.87 -1.54
CA LEU A 152 -15.00 0.52 -1.31
C LEU A 152 -14.20 -0.14 -0.19
N VAL A 153 -14.81 -1.11 0.49
CA VAL A 153 -14.15 -1.94 1.49
C VAL A 153 -14.36 -3.42 1.17
N THR A 154 -13.41 -4.26 1.56
CA THR A 154 -13.51 -5.72 1.42
C THR A 154 -12.70 -6.41 2.53
N PRO A 155 -13.24 -7.43 3.21
CA PRO A 155 -12.45 -8.21 4.15
C PRO A 155 -11.39 -9.01 3.40
N VAL A 156 -10.18 -9.02 3.93
CA VAL A 156 -9.05 -9.78 3.38
C VAL A 156 -8.42 -10.63 4.47
N GLY A 157 -7.99 -11.81 4.09
CA GLY A 157 -7.33 -12.74 4.99
C GLY A 157 -5.90 -12.33 5.34
N PRO A 158 -5.24 -13.11 6.20
CA PRO A 158 -3.83 -12.93 6.48
C PRO A 158 -3.04 -13.03 5.18
N TYR A 159 -2.17 -12.05 4.94
CA TYR A 159 -1.36 -12.01 3.72
C TYR A 159 -0.46 -13.24 3.58
N PHE A 160 0.06 -13.72 4.70
CA PHE A 160 0.83 -14.94 4.77
C PHE A 160 0.05 -16.05 5.48
N LYS A 161 -0.46 -17.01 4.73
CA LYS A 161 -1.02 -18.25 5.31
C LYS A 161 0.15 -19.13 5.78
N GLY A 162 0.23 -19.38 7.08
CA GLY A 162 1.28 -20.23 7.68
C GLY A 162 2.60 -19.52 8.00
N GLY A 163 2.62 -18.18 8.07
CA GLY A 163 3.78 -17.37 8.41
C GLY A 163 4.46 -16.73 7.20
N ALA A 164 5.21 -15.65 7.46
CA ALA A 164 5.93 -14.91 6.42
C ALA A 164 7.25 -15.62 6.07
N LYS A 165 7.23 -16.48 5.05
CA LYS A 165 8.47 -17.10 4.54
C LYS A 165 9.20 -16.17 3.59
N PRO A 166 10.54 -16.17 3.60
CA PRO A 166 11.34 -15.41 2.66
C PRO A 166 11.06 -15.79 1.20
N ILE A 167 11.00 -14.79 0.35
CA ILE A 167 10.77 -14.97 -1.09
C ILE A 167 12.04 -14.76 -1.90
N THR A 168 12.06 -15.29 -3.11
CA THR A 168 13.07 -15.02 -4.13
C THR A 168 12.50 -14.03 -5.13
N ILE A 169 13.25 -12.94 -5.38
CA ILE A 169 12.91 -11.94 -6.38
C ILE A 169 14.02 -11.84 -7.43
N ARG A 170 13.75 -11.19 -8.56
CA ARG A 170 14.79 -10.92 -9.57
C ARG A 170 14.96 -9.42 -9.80
N VAL A 171 16.10 -9.03 -10.36
CA VAL A 171 16.32 -7.70 -10.92
C VAL A 171 15.60 -7.61 -12.27
N SER A 172 14.79 -6.58 -12.47
CA SER A 172 14.04 -6.36 -13.71
C SER A 172 14.90 -5.63 -14.76
N ASP A 173 14.76 -6.02 -16.03
CA ASP A 173 15.28 -5.26 -17.17
C ASP A 173 14.34 -4.11 -17.57
N PHE A 174 13.10 -4.13 -17.10
CA PHE A 174 12.12 -3.09 -17.35
C PHE A 174 12.21 -2.00 -16.30
N ASP A 175 11.78 -0.80 -16.68
CA ASP A 175 11.65 0.33 -15.77
C ASP A 175 10.25 0.32 -15.11
N ARG A 176 10.19 0.73 -13.84
CA ARG A 176 8.92 0.93 -13.14
C ARG A 176 8.31 2.29 -13.42
N ALA A 177 9.12 3.31 -13.53
CA ALA A 177 8.72 4.68 -13.77
C ALA A 177 9.86 5.48 -14.42
N ALA A 178 9.52 6.53 -15.17
CA ALA A 178 10.50 7.47 -15.70
C ALA A 178 11.14 8.30 -14.55
N PRO A 179 12.38 8.80 -14.70
CA PRO A 179 13.11 9.53 -13.65
C PRO A 179 12.35 10.75 -13.09
N HIS A 180 11.65 11.48 -13.93
CA HIS A 180 10.83 12.64 -13.58
C HIS A 180 9.35 12.40 -13.90
N GLY A 181 8.91 11.14 -13.86
CA GLY A 181 7.57 10.72 -14.21
C GLY A 181 6.59 10.76 -13.03
N THR A 182 5.85 9.68 -12.89
CA THR A 182 4.76 9.53 -11.93
C THR A 182 5.03 8.51 -10.83
N GLY A 183 6.28 8.02 -10.71
CA GLY A 183 6.64 6.96 -9.77
C GLY A 183 6.32 7.26 -8.31
N HIS A 184 6.39 8.54 -7.92
CA HIS A 184 6.14 9.01 -6.56
C HIS A 184 4.65 9.12 -6.18
N ILE A 185 3.72 8.98 -7.13
CA ILE A 185 2.28 9.03 -6.87
C ILE A 185 1.62 7.66 -6.98
N LYS A 186 0.45 7.52 -6.34
CA LYS A 186 -0.30 6.26 -6.34
C LYS A 186 -1.36 6.23 -7.43
N ALA A 187 -0.90 6.09 -8.68
CA ALA A 187 -1.73 6.11 -9.88
C ALA A 187 -1.74 4.76 -10.58
N GLY A 188 -2.92 4.35 -11.09
CA GLY A 188 -3.11 3.06 -11.76
C GLY A 188 -2.16 2.81 -12.92
N LEU A 189 -1.77 3.87 -13.64
CA LEU A 189 -0.82 3.80 -14.75
C LEU A 189 0.55 3.20 -14.37
N ASN A 190 1.07 3.47 -13.15
CA ASN A 190 2.33 2.91 -12.67
C ASN A 190 2.23 1.39 -12.46
N TYR A 191 1.05 0.91 -12.03
CA TYR A 191 0.79 -0.51 -11.81
C TYR A 191 0.57 -1.24 -13.13
N ALA A 192 -0.16 -0.65 -14.06
CA ALA A 192 -0.35 -1.19 -15.41
C ALA A 192 0.99 -1.37 -16.14
N MET A 193 1.91 -0.40 -16.01
CA MET A 193 3.26 -0.47 -16.57
C MET A 193 4.06 -1.66 -16.01
N SER A 194 3.85 -2.04 -14.76
CA SER A 194 4.56 -3.14 -14.10
C SER A 194 3.98 -4.55 -14.42
N LEU A 195 2.79 -4.64 -15.05
CA LEU A 195 2.12 -5.94 -15.25
C LEU A 195 2.93 -6.91 -16.10
N HIS A 196 3.56 -6.46 -17.18
CA HIS A 196 4.37 -7.34 -18.02
C HIS A 196 5.55 -7.93 -17.24
N ALA A 197 6.27 -7.08 -16.52
CA ALA A 197 7.43 -7.51 -15.73
C ALA A 197 7.08 -8.51 -14.63
N ILE A 198 5.94 -8.33 -13.91
CA ILE A 198 5.54 -9.26 -12.85
C ILE A 198 5.04 -10.60 -13.42
N VAL A 199 4.28 -10.58 -14.52
CA VAL A 199 3.84 -11.82 -15.17
C VAL A 199 5.04 -12.63 -15.66
N ASP A 200 6.02 -11.98 -16.27
CA ASP A 200 7.26 -12.62 -16.71
C ASP A 200 8.10 -13.16 -15.53
N ALA A 201 8.21 -12.41 -14.43
CA ALA A 201 8.86 -12.89 -13.20
C ALA A 201 8.18 -14.14 -12.65
N HIS A 202 6.86 -14.14 -12.53
CA HIS A 202 6.10 -15.31 -12.05
C HIS A 202 6.26 -16.52 -12.96
N ALA A 203 6.27 -16.34 -14.28
CA ALA A 203 6.51 -17.43 -15.24
C ALA A 203 7.89 -18.07 -15.07
N GLN A 204 8.86 -17.34 -14.55
CA GLN A 204 10.21 -17.83 -14.25
C GLN A 204 10.39 -18.27 -12.78
N GLY A 205 9.32 -18.28 -11.98
CA GLY A 205 9.32 -18.74 -10.58
C GLY A 205 9.77 -17.71 -9.55
N TYR A 206 9.89 -16.43 -9.93
CA TYR A 206 10.20 -15.35 -9.02
C TYR A 206 8.91 -14.70 -8.48
N ALA A 207 8.94 -14.30 -7.20
CA ALA A 207 7.76 -13.71 -6.54
C ALA A 207 7.53 -12.24 -6.89
N GLU A 208 8.60 -11.49 -7.25
CA GLU A 208 8.53 -10.05 -7.50
C GLU A 208 9.79 -9.58 -8.28
N ASN A 209 9.78 -8.34 -8.71
CA ASN A 209 10.90 -7.67 -9.36
C ASN A 209 11.51 -6.59 -8.47
N MET A 210 12.84 -6.51 -8.42
CA MET A 210 13.58 -5.33 -7.97
C MET A 210 13.78 -4.42 -9.17
N TYR A 211 13.26 -3.19 -9.11
CA TYR A 211 13.55 -2.19 -10.13
C TYR A 211 14.75 -1.33 -9.73
N LEU A 212 15.56 -1.01 -10.69
CA LEU A 212 16.67 -0.06 -10.56
C LEU A 212 16.28 1.28 -11.18
N ASP A 213 16.98 2.36 -10.80
CA ASP A 213 16.76 3.66 -11.39
C ASP A 213 16.89 3.61 -12.92
N PRO A 214 15.95 4.17 -13.67
CA PRO A 214 15.94 4.03 -15.12
C PRO A 214 17.02 4.88 -15.84
N ALA A 215 17.58 5.88 -15.15
CA ALA A 215 18.59 6.76 -15.73
C ALA A 215 19.97 6.11 -15.79
N THR A 216 20.39 5.38 -14.75
CA THR A 216 21.75 4.84 -14.63
C THR A 216 21.81 3.36 -14.31
N ARG A 217 20.70 2.72 -13.94
CA ARG A 217 20.63 1.31 -13.49
C ARG A 217 21.58 1.02 -12.32
N THR A 218 21.88 2.05 -11.53
CA THR A 218 22.85 2.00 -10.43
C THR A 218 22.17 1.84 -9.07
N TYR A 219 21.02 2.47 -8.87
CA TYR A 219 20.37 2.57 -7.57
C TYR A 219 19.12 1.70 -7.50
N VAL A 220 18.91 1.07 -6.34
CA VAL A 220 17.69 0.33 -6.05
C VAL A 220 16.54 1.33 -5.83
N GLU A 221 15.42 1.10 -6.50
CA GLU A 221 14.19 1.86 -6.27
C GLU A 221 13.20 1.05 -5.43
N GLU A 222 12.15 0.52 -6.03
CA GLU A 222 11.12 -0.25 -5.33
C GLU A 222 10.67 -1.44 -6.20
N THR A 223 9.68 -2.21 -5.74
CA THR A 223 9.01 -3.23 -6.55
C THR A 223 7.79 -2.64 -7.25
N GLY A 224 7.02 -3.47 -7.95
CA GLY A 224 5.74 -3.06 -8.55
C GLY A 224 4.71 -2.53 -7.52
N GLY A 225 4.78 -2.97 -6.27
CA GLY A 225 3.77 -2.63 -5.25
C GLY A 225 4.27 -2.41 -3.82
N ALA A 226 5.59 -2.47 -3.57
CA ALA A 226 6.16 -2.35 -2.23
C ALA A 226 7.55 -1.70 -2.23
N ASN A 227 7.91 -1.07 -1.12
CA ASN A 227 9.23 -0.44 -0.95
C ASN A 227 10.23 -1.41 -0.32
N PHE A 228 11.50 -1.25 -0.63
CA PHE A 228 12.59 -1.99 0.01
C PHE A 228 12.97 -1.44 1.38
N ILE A 229 13.28 -2.35 2.28
CA ILE A 229 14.04 -2.12 3.50
C ILE A 229 15.22 -3.10 3.54
N PHE A 230 16.35 -2.65 4.02
CA PHE A 230 17.56 -3.44 4.22
C PHE A 230 18.04 -3.27 5.65
N ILE A 231 18.68 -4.30 6.19
CA ILE A 231 19.37 -4.22 7.47
C ILE A 231 20.85 -4.55 7.25
N THR A 232 21.71 -3.68 7.71
CA THR A 232 23.16 -3.92 7.66
C THR A 232 23.60 -4.95 8.71
N LYS A 233 24.83 -5.43 8.61
CA LYS A 233 25.39 -6.42 9.57
C LYS A 233 25.53 -5.87 11.00
N ASP A 234 25.63 -4.56 11.14
CA ASP A 234 25.67 -3.87 12.43
C ASP A 234 24.28 -3.42 12.94
N GLY A 235 23.21 -3.79 12.23
CA GLY A 235 21.83 -3.53 12.66
C GLY A 235 21.27 -2.18 12.26
N THR A 236 21.88 -1.46 11.31
CA THR A 236 21.31 -0.22 10.76
C THR A 236 20.15 -0.51 9.80
N PHE A 237 19.03 0.16 9.99
CA PHE A 237 17.90 0.16 9.05
C PHE A 237 18.20 1.09 7.87
N VAL A 238 18.18 0.57 6.65
CA VAL A 238 18.44 1.33 5.43
C VAL A 238 17.25 1.20 4.48
N THR A 239 16.82 2.31 3.89
CA THR A 239 15.77 2.29 2.86
C THR A 239 16.09 3.24 1.72
N PRO A 240 15.81 2.84 0.44
CA PRO A 240 16.10 3.66 -0.72
C PRO A 240 15.35 4.99 -0.71
N LYS A 241 16.05 6.05 -1.13
CA LYS A 241 15.51 7.39 -1.37
C LYS A 241 15.67 7.74 -2.84
N SER A 242 14.57 8.06 -3.50
CA SER A 242 14.50 8.53 -4.88
C SER A 242 13.20 9.30 -5.08
N ASP A 243 13.19 10.24 -6.01
CA ASP A 243 11.99 11.02 -6.37
C ASP A 243 10.98 10.22 -7.22
N SER A 244 11.34 9.00 -7.65
CA SER A 244 10.45 8.08 -8.37
C SER A 244 9.89 6.95 -7.50
N ILE A 245 10.24 6.90 -6.21
CA ILE A 245 9.70 5.91 -5.27
C ILE A 245 8.44 6.44 -4.58
N LEU A 246 7.39 5.61 -4.51
CA LEU A 246 6.18 5.94 -3.76
C LEU A 246 6.52 6.19 -2.28
N PRO A 247 6.09 7.33 -1.68
CA PRO A 247 6.30 7.62 -0.27
C PRO A 247 5.41 6.75 0.62
N SER A 248 5.83 5.50 0.85
CA SER A 248 5.08 4.49 1.59
C SER A 248 4.85 4.91 3.05
N ILE A 249 3.59 4.82 3.49
CA ILE A 249 3.20 5.08 4.88
C ILE A 249 3.82 4.03 5.80
N THR A 250 3.80 2.76 5.38
CA THR A 250 4.44 1.66 6.12
C THR A 250 5.94 1.91 6.29
N ARG A 251 6.65 2.27 5.22
CA ARG A 251 8.09 2.57 5.30
C ARG A 251 8.39 3.72 6.26
N ARG A 252 7.65 4.84 6.15
CA ARG A 252 7.81 5.99 7.07
C ARG A 252 7.54 5.60 8.51
N SER A 253 6.57 4.73 8.75
CA SER A 253 6.26 4.22 10.08
C SER A 253 7.34 3.27 10.59
N LEU A 254 7.88 2.38 9.75
CA LEU A 254 8.97 1.47 10.10
C LEU A 254 10.27 2.22 10.44
N MET A 255 10.57 3.34 9.79
CA MET A 255 11.71 4.19 10.16
C MET A 255 11.59 4.69 11.60
N VAL A 256 10.41 5.16 12.00
CA VAL A 256 10.15 5.61 13.38
C VAL A 256 10.17 4.43 14.36
N VAL A 257 9.62 3.28 13.97
CA VAL A 257 9.68 2.05 14.80
C VAL A 257 11.13 1.61 15.01
N ALA A 258 11.94 1.59 13.95
CA ALA A 258 13.37 1.27 14.04
C ALA A 258 14.09 2.18 15.04
N GLU A 259 13.92 3.50 14.88
CA GLU A 259 14.63 4.49 15.69
C GLU A 259 14.12 4.53 17.14
N LYS A 260 12.80 4.68 17.34
CA LYS A 260 12.22 4.96 18.67
C LYS A 260 11.94 3.72 19.52
N TYR A 261 11.60 2.60 18.90
CA TYR A 261 11.21 1.37 19.62
C TYR A 261 12.31 0.32 19.66
N LEU A 262 13.10 0.22 18.60
CA LEU A 262 14.15 -0.78 18.50
C LEU A 262 15.57 -0.21 18.64
N HIS A 263 15.70 1.12 18.79
CA HIS A 263 16.96 1.85 18.94
C HIS A 263 17.99 1.53 17.85
N MET A 264 17.49 1.31 16.63
CA MET A 264 18.31 1.06 15.44
C MET A 264 18.69 2.39 14.80
N PRO A 265 19.93 2.56 14.32
CA PRO A 265 20.25 3.66 13.40
C PRO A 265 19.39 3.56 12.13
N VAL A 266 18.99 4.69 11.55
CA VAL A 266 18.13 4.75 10.36
C VAL A 266 18.79 5.59 9.27
N GLU A 267 18.91 5.04 8.07
CA GLU A 267 19.41 5.71 6.88
C GLU A 267 18.33 5.71 5.77
N HIS A 268 17.89 6.88 5.38
CA HIS A 268 17.04 7.10 4.21
C HIS A 268 17.86 7.80 3.12
N ARG A 269 18.47 7.02 2.23
CA ARG A 269 19.44 7.47 1.24
C ARG A 269 19.34 6.69 -0.08
N PRO A 270 19.94 7.17 -1.17
CA PRO A 270 20.14 6.32 -2.33
C PRO A 270 20.94 5.06 -1.95
N VAL A 271 20.50 3.90 -2.42
CA VAL A 271 21.14 2.60 -2.17
C VAL A 271 21.65 2.08 -3.50
N LYS A 272 22.96 1.92 -3.63
CA LYS A 272 23.53 1.34 -4.85
C LYS A 272 23.22 -0.16 -4.91
N PHE A 273 22.90 -0.67 -6.10
CA PHE A 273 22.69 -2.11 -6.28
C PHE A 273 23.92 -2.93 -5.87
N SER A 274 25.12 -2.38 -6.06
CA SER A 274 26.37 -3.01 -5.63
C SER A 274 26.50 -3.21 -4.12
N GLU A 275 25.71 -2.49 -3.28
CA GLU A 275 25.68 -2.65 -1.82
C GLU A 275 24.78 -3.82 -1.38
N VAL A 276 23.86 -4.29 -2.25
CA VAL A 276 22.85 -5.29 -1.89
C VAL A 276 23.46 -6.58 -1.30
N PRO A 277 24.59 -7.11 -1.80
CA PRO A 277 25.23 -8.30 -1.24
C PRO A 277 25.78 -8.12 0.20
N ASP A 278 25.97 -6.88 0.65
CA ASP A 278 26.56 -6.58 1.95
C ASP A 278 25.55 -6.51 3.09
N PHE A 279 24.24 -6.42 2.77
CA PHE A 279 23.18 -6.39 3.78
C PHE A 279 22.96 -7.76 4.44
N ALA A 280 22.57 -7.74 5.71
CA ALA A 280 22.24 -8.94 6.47
C ALA A 280 20.81 -9.42 6.24
N GLU A 281 19.87 -8.49 6.08
CA GLU A 281 18.46 -8.79 5.84
C GLU A 281 17.89 -7.85 4.75
N CYS A 282 16.88 -8.35 4.06
CA CYS A 282 16.11 -7.58 3.09
C CYS A 282 14.62 -7.87 3.25
N GLY A 283 13.78 -6.87 3.06
CA GLY A 283 12.33 -7.01 3.08
C GLY A 283 11.63 -6.00 2.18
N LEU A 284 10.40 -6.34 1.82
CA LEU A 284 9.45 -5.46 1.15
C LEU A 284 8.42 -4.96 2.14
N CYS A 285 8.18 -3.66 2.18
CA CYS A 285 7.18 -3.11 3.10
C CYS A 285 6.02 -2.42 2.37
N GLY A 286 4.82 -2.62 2.89
CA GLY A 286 3.59 -2.06 2.35
C GLY A 286 2.36 -2.41 3.19
N THR A 287 1.22 -1.79 2.89
CA THR A 287 -0.03 -1.95 3.64
C THR A 287 -0.52 -3.41 3.66
N ALA A 288 -0.33 -4.16 2.57
CA ALA A 288 -0.87 -5.51 2.46
C ALA A 288 -0.21 -6.49 3.44
N ALA A 289 1.13 -6.55 3.44
CA ALA A 289 1.91 -7.55 4.17
C ALA A 289 2.62 -7.02 5.43
N VAL A 290 2.67 -5.70 5.62
CA VAL A 290 3.54 -4.97 6.54
C VAL A 290 5.00 -5.15 6.14
N ILE A 291 5.59 -6.33 6.33
CA ILE A 291 6.89 -6.72 5.77
C ILE A 291 6.81 -8.11 5.17
N SER A 292 7.26 -8.27 3.92
CA SER A 292 7.54 -9.55 3.27
C SER A 292 9.05 -9.75 3.24
N PRO A 293 9.60 -10.78 3.89
CA PRO A 293 11.06 -11.01 3.90
C PRO A 293 11.54 -11.49 2.53
N ILE A 294 12.74 -11.04 2.14
CA ILE A 294 13.45 -11.51 0.96
C ILE A 294 14.68 -12.29 1.41
N GLY A 295 14.79 -13.54 0.97
CA GLY A 295 15.96 -14.37 1.24
C GLY A 295 16.98 -14.34 0.11
N LYS A 296 16.52 -14.05 -1.12
CA LYS A 296 17.38 -14.07 -2.32
C LYS A 296 16.93 -13.06 -3.37
N VAL A 297 17.90 -12.39 -3.99
CA VAL A 297 17.76 -11.60 -5.22
C VAL A 297 18.55 -12.27 -6.33
N VAL A 298 17.98 -12.40 -7.52
CA VAL A 298 18.66 -12.97 -8.69
C VAL A 298 18.85 -11.88 -9.74
N ASP A 299 20.09 -11.63 -10.11
CA ASP A 299 20.49 -10.71 -11.17
C ASP A 299 21.09 -11.50 -12.33
N HIS A 300 20.33 -11.71 -13.41
CA HIS A 300 20.75 -12.44 -14.63
C HIS A 300 21.44 -13.79 -14.33
N GLY A 301 20.83 -14.57 -13.42
CA GLY A 301 21.36 -15.87 -12.99
C GLY A 301 22.41 -15.79 -11.86
N LYS A 302 22.88 -14.59 -11.49
CA LYS A 302 23.72 -14.41 -10.32
C LYS A 302 22.87 -14.28 -9.08
N GLU A 303 23.03 -15.20 -8.14
CA GLU A 303 22.30 -15.18 -6.88
C GLU A 303 22.98 -14.28 -5.83
N ILE A 304 22.18 -13.45 -5.17
CA ILE A 304 22.54 -12.66 -3.99
C ILE A 304 21.69 -13.20 -2.85
N CYS A 305 22.29 -13.97 -1.94
CA CYS A 305 21.62 -14.57 -0.79
C CYS A 305 21.88 -13.74 0.45
N PHE A 306 20.84 -13.41 1.20
CA PHE A 306 20.99 -12.70 2.48
C PHE A 306 21.31 -13.68 3.59
N PRO A 307 22.15 -13.30 4.58
CA PRO A 307 22.47 -14.14 5.73
C PRO A 307 21.24 -14.61 6.54
N SER A 308 20.12 -13.86 6.53
CA SER A 308 18.84 -14.27 7.14
C SER A 308 18.25 -15.55 6.51
N GLY A 309 18.66 -15.91 5.29
CA GLY A 309 18.28 -17.16 4.64
C GLY A 309 16.88 -17.21 4.07
N MET A 310 16.45 -18.44 3.71
CA MET A 310 15.17 -18.71 3.05
C MET A 310 14.14 -19.41 3.96
N GLU A 311 14.49 -19.75 5.18
CA GLU A 311 13.61 -20.52 6.07
C GLU A 311 12.71 -19.62 6.92
N GLU A 312 13.28 -18.57 7.50
CA GLU A 312 12.60 -17.68 8.42
C GLU A 312 12.90 -16.21 8.10
N MET A 313 12.01 -15.33 8.55
CA MET A 313 12.25 -13.88 8.53
C MET A 313 13.44 -13.54 9.41
N GLY A 314 14.31 -12.66 8.93
CA GLY A 314 15.44 -12.18 9.70
C GLY A 314 15.03 -11.53 11.03
N PRO A 315 15.87 -11.60 12.07
CA PRO A 315 15.51 -11.18 13.43
C PRO A 315 15.11 -9.70 13.54
N TYR A 316 15.75 -8.81 12.80
CA TYR A 316 15.41 -7.38 12.82
C TYR A 316 14.11 -7.10 12.05
N THR A 317 13.95 -7.66 10.85
CA THR A 317 12.72 -7.51 10.07
C THR A 317 11.52 -8.11 10.78
N LYS A 318 11.70 -9.20 11.54
CA LYS A 318 10.67 -9.80 12.38
C LYS A 318 10.24 -8.85 13.50
N LYS A 319 11.19 -8.30 14.26
CA LYS A 319 10.91 -7.33 15.34
C LYS A 319 10.22 -6.08 14.81
N LEU A 320 10.70 -5.53 13.69
CA LEU A 320 10.09 -4.37 13.02
C LEU A 320 8.62 -4.65 12.65
N ARG A 321 8.35 -5.82 12.07
CA ARG A 321 7.01 -6.24 11.68
C ARG A 321 6.10 -6.42 12.90
N GLU A 322 6.55 -7.15 13.91
CA GLU A 322 5.78 -7.41 15.14
C GLU A 322 5.46 -6.11 15.88
N THR A 323 6.44 -5.21 16.05
CA THR A 323 6.22 -3.92 16.70
C THR A 323 5.22 -3.05 15.95
N LEU A 324 5.38 -2.91 14.61
CA LEU A 324 4.43 -2.11 13.84
C LEU A 324 3.03 -2.71 13.83
N THR A 325 2.91 -4.04 13.73
CA THR A 325 1.62 -4.73 13.78
C THR A 325 0.95 -4.54 15.15
N GLY A 326 1.72 -4.67 16.24
CA GLY A 326 1.23 -4.42 17.59
C GLY A 326 0.71 -2.98 17.78
N ILE A 327 1.39 -1.98 17.19
CA ILE A 327 0.91 -0.60 17.19
C ILE A 327 -0.41 -0.49 16.39
N GLN A 328 -0.46 -1.08 15.19
CA GLN A 328 -1.64 -1.03 14.33
C GLN A 328 -2.89 -1.64 14.98
N MET A 329 -2.70 -2.66 15.82
CA MET A 329 -3.77 -3.37 16.51
C MET A 329 -4.05 -2.84 17.93
N GLY A 330 -3.29 -1.81 18.37
CA GLY A 330 -3.46 -1.21 19.70
C GLY A 330 -2.88 -2.03 20.84
N GLU A 331 -2.07 -3.07 20.55
CA GLU A 331 -1.36 -3.90 21.56
C GLU A 331 -0.11 -3.19 22.09
N ILE A 332 0.50 -2.34 21.28
CA ILE A 332 1.65 -1.50 21.62
C ILE A 332 1.23 -0.05 21.46
N GLU A 333 1.54 0.78 22.45
CA GLU A 333 1.28 2.22 22.37
C GLU A 333 2.11 2.83 21.23
N GLY A 334 1.42 3.45 20.28
CA GLY A 334 2.03 4.12 19.13
C GLY A 334 2.21 5.61 19.37
N PRO A 335 2.95 6.33 18.50
CA PRO A 335 2.96 7.78 18.52
C PRO A 335 1.56 8.36 18.38
N GLU A 336 1.33 9.53 18.97
CA GLU A 336 0.06 10.23 18.90
C GLU A 336 -0.44 10.39 17.45
N GLY A 337 -1.74 10.14 17.23
CA GLY A 337 -2.38 10.24 15.93
C GLY A 337 -2.15 9.04 14.98
N TRP A 338 -1.33 8.05 15.35
CA TRP A 338 -1.08 6.90 14.47
C TRP A 338 -2.27 5.93 14.40
N VAL A 339 -2.91 5.69 15.52
CA VAL A 339 -4.08 4.81 15.61
C VAL A 339 -5.32 5.68 15.72
N HIS A 340 -6.09 5.73 14.65
CA HIS A 340 -7.32 6.50 14.55
C HIS A 340 -8.51 5.62 14.94
N LYS A 341 -9.16 5.96 16.05
CA LYS A 341 -10.32 5.21 16.55
C LYS A 341 -11.56 5.61 15.76
N ILE A 342 -12.21 4.61 15.14
CA ILE A 342 -13.44 4.77 14.37
C ILE A 342 -14.67 4.53 15.24
N MET A 343 -14.66 3.48 16.06
CA MET A 343 -15.75 3.16 16.95
C MET A 343 -15.33 2.22 18.09
#